data_9155ee7f1b878863b7d44735990445d5
#
_entry.id   9155ee7f1b878863b7d44735990445d5
#
_cell.length_a   1.000
_cell.length_b   1.000
_cell.length_c   1.000
_cell.angle_alpha   90.00
_cell.angle_beta   90.00
_cell.angle_gamma   90.00
#
_symmetry.space_group_name_H-M   'P 1'
#
loop_
_entity.id
_entity.type
_entity.pdbx_description
1 polymer ?
#
loop_
_entity_poly.entity_id
_entity_poly.type
_entity_poly.pdbx_seq_one_letter_code
_entity_poly.pdbx_strand_id
1 'polypeptide(L)'
;MREVYLSGGITTIKAKNRFPDDLLIIIRKDKILGIRAGSESAHRVIGIWAAVVERRVFVRSWSMKPRSWWRTFLEDPFGSVFIGEQEIAVRTVQTRSERLKDLVSQAYKEKYNTPGSVQFVKDMSRRNSRDTTTELIPL
;
A
#
# COMPACT_ATOMS: atom_id res chain seq x y z
N MET A 1 -16.83 -17.00 0.57
CA MET A 1 -16.27 -17.66 0.16
C MET A 1 -16.10 -17.95 -0.05
N ARG A 2 -16.13 -18.07 -0.04
CA ARG A 2 -15.52 -18.72 -0.36
C ARG A 2 -15.40 -19.30 -1.15
N GLU A 3 -15.15 -19.69 -1.52
CA GLU A 3 -14.80 -20.54 -2.38
C GLU A 3 -15.14 -21.31 -2.35
N VAL A 4 -15.71 -21.72 -2.47
CA VAL A 4 -15.59 -22.80 -2.56
C VAL A 4 -15.59 -23.45 -3.20
N TYR A 5 -15.31 -24.03 -3.52
CA TYR A 5 -14.73 -24.96 -4.05
C TYR A 5 -14.75 -25.70 -4.21
N LEU A 6 -15.24 -26.28 -4.50
CA LEU A 6 -14.91 -27.19 -4.68
C LEU A 6 -14.67 -27.81 -5.46
N SER A 7 -14.69 -28.37 -5.56
CA SER A 7 -14.12 -28.96 -6.22
C SER A 7 -13.71 -29.14 -6.74
N GLY A 8 -13.71 -29.23 -6.83
CA GLY A 8 -13.07 -29.27 -7.11
C GLY A 8 -12.83 -28.74 -6.94
N GLY A 9 -12.96 -28.29 -6.75
CA GLY A 9 -12.67 -27.78 -6.39
C GLY A 9 -12.79 -27.03 -5.89
N ILE A 10 -12.65 -26.80 -5.50
CA ILE A 10 -12.50 -26.13 -4.82
C ILE A 10 -12.50 -25.55 -4.34
N THR A 11 -12.40 -25.45 -4.04
CA THR A 11 -12.30 -24.70 -3.38
C THR A 11 -11.71 -24.01 -2.51
N THR A 12 -10.83 -23.61 -2.69
CA THR A 12 -10.03 -22.78 -1.82
C THR A 12 -10.68 -21.44 -1.63
N ILE A 13 -11.08 -21.14 -0.45
CA ILE A 13 -11.59 -19.83 -0.15
C ILE A 13 -10.42 -18.94 0.15
N LYS A 14 -10.10 -18.06 -0.76
CA LYS A 14 -9.16 -17.00 -0.46
C LYS A 14 -9.81 -16.01 0.49
N ALA A 15 -9.04 -15.50 1.45
CA ALA A 15 -9.43 -14.30 2.16
C ALA A 15 -9.31 -13.16 1.14
N LYS A 16 -10.40 -12.81 0.50
CA LYS A 16 -10.41 -11.79 -0.54
C LYS A 16 -9.98 -10.44 0.02
N ASN A 17 -9.23 -9.70 -0.77
CA ASN A 17 -8.85 -8.31 -0.47
C ASN A 17 -7.90 -8.17 0.71
N ARG A 18 -7.14 -9.21 1.03
CA ARG A 18 -6.17 -9.17 2.11
C ARG A 18 -4.85 -9.79 1.67
N PHE A 19 -3.76 -9.15 2.07
CA PHE A 19 -2.46 -9.76 1.90
C PHE A 19 -2.30 -10.91 2.89
N PRO A 20 -1.72 -12.05 2.46
CA PRO A 20 -1.38 -13.12 3.38
C PRO A 20 -0.40 -12.65 4.45
N ASP A 21 -0.39 -13.30 5.60
CA ASP A 21 0.44 -12.91 6.73
C ASP A 21 1.93 -12.90 6.39
N ASP A 22 2.40 -13.87 5.59
CA ASP A 22 3.80 -13.92 5.20
C ASP A 22 4.22 -12.68 4.39
N LEU A 23 3.34 -12.17 3.54
CA LEU A 23 3.61 -10.96 2.77
C LEU A 23 3.56 -9.71 3.65
N LEU A 24 2.64 -9.67 4.62
CA LEU A 24 2.58 -8.56 5.57
C LEU A 24 3.86 -8.47 6.41
N ILE A 25 4.43 -9.60 6.77
CA ILE A 25 5.70 -9.64 7.51
C ILE A 25 6.81 -9.00 6.66
N ILE A 26 6.88 -9.34 5.38
CA ILE A 26 7.88 -8.76 4.48
C ILE A 26 7.68 -7.26 4.35
N ILE A 27 6.44 -6.80 4.16
CA ILE A 27 6.15 -5.38 4.03
C ILE A 27 6.53 -4.62 5.29
N ARG A 28 6.26 -5.19 6.47
CA ARG A 28 6.65 -4.55 7.74
C ARG A 28 8.16 -4.44 7.87
N LYS A 29 8.88 -5.44 7.41
CA LYS A 29 10.32 -5.53 7.58
C LYS A 29 11.07 -4.65 6.57
N ASP A 30 10.63 -4.66 5.33
CA ASP A 30 11.31 -3.96 4.24
C ASP A 30 11.02 -2.45 4.32
N LYS A 31 12.07 -1.65 4.14
CA LYS A 31 11.94 -0.19 4.17
C LYS A 31 11.22 0.33 2.94
N ILE A 32 11.34 -0.35 1.81
CA ILE A 32 10.84 0.11 0.53
C ILE A 32 9.90 -0.94 -0.05
N LEU A 33 8.74 -0.47 -0.50
CA LEU A 33 7.79 -1.29 -1.25
C LEU A 33 7.83 -0.84 -2.71
N GLY A 34 8.04 -1.78 -3.63
CA GLY A 34 7.96 -1.47 -5.05
C GLY A 34 6.50 -1.33 -5.49
N ILE A 35 6.20 -0.30 -6.27
CA ILE A 35 4.84 -0.05 -6.75
C ILE A 35 4.88 0.39 -8.20
N ARG A 36 3.92 -0.10 -8.98
CA ARG A 36 3.65 0.38 -10.34
C ARG A 36 2.21 0.85 -10.37
N ALA A 37 1.99 2.15 -10.59
CA ALA A 37 0.66 2.73 -10.61
C ALA A 37 0.04 2.60 -12.00
N GLY A 38 -1.26 2.35 -12.02
CA GLY A 38 -2.03 2.23 -13.25
C GLY A 38 -2.08 0.80 -13.76
N SER A 39 -3.08 0.52 -14.60
CA SER A 39 -3.24 -0.81 -15.22
C SER A 39 -2.32 -1.00 -16.43
N GLU A 40 -1.66 0.05 -16.89
CA GLU A 40 -0.75 -0.01 -18.01
C GLU A 40 0.66 -0.38 -17.57
N SER A 41 1.27 -1.35 -18.26
CA SER A 41 2.62 -1.78 -17.94
C SER A 41 3.70 -0.76 -18.33
N ALA A 42 3.30 0.34 -19.01
CA ALA A 42 4.24 1.40 -19.40
C ALA A 42 4.77 2.19 -18.21
N HIS A 43 4.06 2.22 -17.09
CA HIS A 43 4.54 2.90 -15.88
C HIS A 43 5.66 2.09 -15.26
N ARG A 44 6.69 2.78 -14.81
CA ARG A 44 7.82 2.11 -14.20
C ARG A 44 7.55 1.81 -12.72
N VAL A 45 8.28 0.84 -12.21
CA VAL A 45 8.24 0.50 -10.77
C VAL A 45 9.04 1.54 -10.01
N ILE A 46 8.47 2.07 -8.94
CA ILE A 46 9.15 2.99 -8.03
C ILE A 46 9.14 2.42 -6.63
N GLY A 47 10.07 2.86 -5.80
CA GLY A 47 10.12 2.45 -4.40
C GLY A 47 9.48 3.51 -3.51
N ILE A 48 8.59 3.09 -2.63
CA ILE A 48 7.90 3.98 -1.70
C ILE A 48 7.89 3.41 -0.30
N TRP A 49 7.58 4.26 0.67
CA TRP A 49 7.39 3.84 2.05
C TRP A 49 5.97 3.29 2.23
N ALA A 50 5.85 2.24 3.03
CA ALA A 50 4.56 1.61 3.30
C ALA A 50 4.43 1.29 4.79
N ALA A 51 3.21 1.29 5.28
CA ALA A 51 2.88 0.93 6.65
C ALA A 51 1.81 -0.14 6.68
N VAL A 52 1.86 -1.00 7.69
CA VAL A 52 0.83 -2.01 7.92
C VAL A 52 0.06 -1.61 9.18
N VAL A 53 -1.24 -1.45 9.04
CA VAL A 53 -2.15 -1.10 10.12
C VAL A 53 -3.35 -2.02 10.03
N GLU A 54 -3.68 -2.71 11.12
CA GLU A 54 -4.83 -3.62 11.17
C GLU A 54 -4.80 -4.65 10.03
N ARG A 55 -3.59 -5.16 9.72
CA ARG A 55 -3.35 -6.14 8.67
C ARG A 55 -3.68 -5.61 7.28
N ARG A 56 -3.66 -4.31 7.11
CA ARG A 56 -3.92 -3.61 5.85
C ARG A 56 -2.70 -2.77 5.50
N VAL A 57 -2.45 -2.61 4.21
CA VAL A 57 -1.26 -1.90 3.72
C VAL A 57 -1.65 -0.51 3.25
N PHE A 58 -0.95 0.49 3.75
CA PHE A 58 -1.19 1.89 3.42
C PHE A 58 0.08 2.56 2.92
N VAL A 59 -0.09 3.46 1.99
CA VAL A 59 1.00 4.27 1.43
C VAL A 59 0.56 5.73 1.40
N ARG A 60 1.55 6.63 1.35
CA ARG A 60 1.32 8.07 1.23
C ARG A 60 2.25 8.65 0.21
N SER A 61 1.78 9.67 -0.50
CA SER A 61 2.62 10.42 -1.42
C SER A 61 3.31 11.55 -0.69
N TRP A 62 4.64 11.61 -0.82
CA TRP A 62 5.39 12.76 -0.35
C TRP A 62 5.28 13.91 -1.33
N SER A 63 5.16 13.60 -2.63
CA SER A 63 5.07 14.59 -3.70
C SER A 63 3.63 14.81 -4.12
N MET A 64 3.26 16.08 -4.29
CA MET A 64 1.94 16.47 -4.80
C MET A 64 1.97 16.82 -6.28
N LYS A 65 3.04 16.48 -6.98
CA LYS A 65 3.21 16.81 -8.40
C LYS A 65 2.19 16.07 -9.25
N PRO A 66 1.76 16.67 -10.40
CA PRO A 66 0.74 16.04 -11.26
C PRO A 66 1.09 14.66 -11.78
N ARG A 67 2.38 14.35 -11.93
CA ARG A 67 2.82 13.03 -12.44
C ARG A 67 3.18 12.06 -11.34
N SER A 68 2.81 12.33 -10.10
CA SER A 68 3.07 11.41 -9.01
C SER A 68 2.26 10.13 -9.19
N TRP A 69 2.75 9.02 -8.61
CA TRP A 69 2.04 7.75 -8.63
C TRP A 69 0.65 7.87 -7.99
N TRP A 70 0.51 8.73 -7.00
CA TRP A 70 -0.76 8.95 -6.32
C TRP A 70 -1.80 9.53 -7.28
N ARG A 71 -1.40 10.51 -8.11
CA ARG A 71 -2.29 11.09 -9.11
C ARG A 71 -2.71 10.05 -10.13
N THR A 72 -1.78 9.20 -10.55
CA THR A 72 -2.10 8.11 -11.47
C THR A 72 -3.17 7.20 -10.88
N PHE A 73 -3.06 6.85 -9.60
CA PHE A 73 -4.06 6.00 -8.95
C PHE A 73 -5.42 6.68 -8.81
N LEU A 74 -5.48 8.00 -8.74
CA LEU A 74 -6.78 8.69 -8.72
C LEU A 74 -7.53 8.49 -10.03
N GLU A 75 -6.82 8.41 -11.15
CA GLU A 75 -7.42 8.24 -12.47
C GLU A 75 -7.61 6.78 -12.82
N ASP A 76 -6.68 5.92 -12.40
CA ASP A 76 -6.71 4.48 -12.66
C ASP A 76 -6.32 3.78 -11.35
N PRO A 77 -7.30 3.27 -10.60
CA PRO A 77 -7.03 2.75 -9.25
C PRO A 77 -6.35 1.39 -9.22
N PHE A 78 -6.01 0.81 -10.36
CA PHE A 78 -5.37 -0.49 -10.44
C PHE A 78 -3.87 -0.35 -10.66
N GLY A 79 -3.12 -1.31 -10.15
CA GLY A 79 -1.68 -1.35 -10.33
C GLY A 79 -1.11 -2.62 -9.75
N SER A 80 0.19 -2.60 -9.45
CA SER A 80 0.89 -3.76 -8.88
C SER A 80 1.81 -3.33 -7.76
N VAL A 81 2.02 -4.23 -6.81
CA VAL A 81 3.08 -4.10 -5.82
C VAL A 81 4.07 -5.24 -5.98
N PHE A 82 5.31 -5.00 -5.60
CA PHE A 82 6.41 -5.96 -5.73
C PHE A 82 6.91 -6.28 -4.34
N ILE A 83 6.67 -7.50 -3.88
CA ILE A 83 7.00 -7.97 -2.54
C ILE A 83 7.92 -9.18 -2.70
N GLY A 84 9.19 -9.01 -2.28
CA GLY A 84 10.18 -10.02 -2.60
C GLY A 84 10.31 -10.14 -4.11
N GLU A 85 10.11 -11.35 -4.63
CA GLU A 85 10.16 -11.58 -6.08
C GLU A 85 8.77 -11.73 -6.70
N GLN A 86 7.73 -11.37 -5.96
CA GLN A 86 6.35 -11.50 -6.43
C GLN A 86 5.79 -10.16 -6.88
N GLU A 87 5.11 -10.18 -8.02
CA GLU A 87 4.29 -9.07 -8.47
C GLU A 87 2.84 -9.40 -8.15
N ILE A 88 2.16 -8.53 -7.43
CA ILE A 88 0.80 -8.76 -6.97
C ILE A 88 -0.07 -7.62 -7.45
N ALA A 89 -1.10 -7.96 -8.22
CA ALA A 89 -2.07 -6.97 -8.69
C ALA A 89 -2.89 -6.45 -7.52
N VAL A 90 -3.09 -5.14 -7.50
CA VAL A 90 -3.84 -4.46 -6.45
C VAL A 90 -4.81 -3.45 -7.04
N ARG A 91 -5.82 -3.12 -6.23
CA ARG A 91 -6.58 -1.88 -6.42
C ARG A 91 -6.32 -0.97 -5.24
N THR A 92 -6.55 0.31 -5.44
CA THR A 92 -6.33 1.30 -4.40
C THR A 92 -7.64 1.91 -3.94
N VAL A 93 -7.69 2.26 -2.66
CA VAL A 93 -8.82 2.99 -2.08
C VAL A 93 -8.27 4.17 -1.30
N GLN A 94 -8.77 5.35 -1.62
CA GLN A 94 -8.39 6.55 -0.87
C GLN A 94 -9.00 6.49 0.52
N THR A 95 -8.14 6.56 1.53
CA THR A 95 -8.56 6.43 2.92
C THR A 95 -9.17 7.74 3.40
N ARG A 96 -10.39 7.67 3.91
CA ARG A 96 -11.10 8.84 4.43
C ARG A 96 -11.25 8.85 5.94
N SER A 97 -10.98 7.74 6.59
CA SER A 97 -11.08 7.61 8.03
C SER A 97 -9.96 8.37 8.73
N GLU A 98 -10.32 9.34 9.56
CA GLU A 98 -9.33 10.08 10.34
C GLU A 98 -8.62 9.17 11.32
N ARG A 99 -9.33 8.20 11.88
CA ARG A 99 -8.73 7.20 12.77
C ARG A 99 -7.63 6.41 12.05
N LEU A 100 -7.90 5.93 10.84
CA LEU A 100 -6.90 5.17 10.09
C LEU A 100 -5.73 6.06 9.69
N LYS A 101 -5.98 7.30 9.29
CA LYS A 101 -4.90 8.22 8.96
C LYS A 101 -3.98 8.46 10.16
N ASP A 102 -4.54 8.60 11.35
CA ASP A 102 -3.73 8.76 12.57
C ASP A 102 -2.91 7.51 12.86
N LEU A 103 -3.50 6.33 12.69
CA LEU A 103 -2.80 5.07 12.90
C LEU A 103 -1.68 4.88 11.87
N VAL A 104 -1.90 5.29 10.63
CA VAL A 104 -0.86 5.24 9.60
C VAL A 104 0.28 6.18 9.94
N SER A 105 -0.01 7.40 10.42
CA SER A 105 1.03 8.33 10.87
C SER A 105 1.86 7.71 11.98
N GLN A 106 1.22 7.08 12.95
CA GLN A 106 1.91 6.41 14.06
C GLN A 106 2.77 5.25 13.56
N ALA A 107 2.23 4.46 12.62
CA ALA A 107 2.97 3.33 12.06
C ALA A 107 4.21 3.79 11.29
N TYR A 108 4.12 4.87 10.53
CA TYR A 108 5.29 5.45 9.87
C TYR A 108 6.34 5.90 10.88
N LYS A 109 5.91 6.54 11.95
CA LYS A 109 6.81 7.03 13.00
C LYS A 109 7.57 5.87 13.65
N GLU A 110 6.89 4.76 13.88
CA GLU A 110 7.51 3.59 14.49
C GLU A 110 8.45 2.84 13.55
N LYS A 111 8.09 2.75 12.28
CA LYS A 111 8.86 2.00 11.29
C LYS A 111 10.07 2.78 10.79
N TYR A 112 9.91 4.06 10.53
CA TYR A 112 10.95 4.91 9.93
C TYR A 112 11.52 5.84 10.99
N ASN A 113 12.23 5.25 11.94
CA ASN A 113 12.67 5.93 13.16
C ASN A 113 14.16 6.25 13.18
N THR A 114 14.85 6.18 12.05
CA THR A 114 16.25 6.59 11.98
C THR A 114 16.37 8.10 11.94
N PRO A 115 17.51 8.68 12.37
CA PRO A 115 17.69 10.12 12.32
C PRO A 115 17.48 10.72 10.93
N GLY A 116 17.90 10.00 9.88
CA GLY A 116 17.71 10.46 8.51
C GLY A 116 16.27 10.40 8.02
N SER A 117 15.41 9.63 8.69
CA SER A 117 14.01 9.46 8.29
C SER A 117 13.05 10.42 8.99
N VAL A 118 13.45 10.98 10.13
CA VAL A 118 12.54 11.74 11.01
C VAL A 118 11.84 12.89 10.28
N GLN A 119 12.58 13.64 9.47
CA GLN A 119 12.02 14.77 8.76
C GLN A 119 10.98 14.33 7.73
N PHE A 120 11.25 13.24 7.00
CA PHE A 120 10.30 12.69 6.02
C PHE A 120 9.04 12.18 6.69
N VAL A 121 9.17 11.58 7.87
CA VAL A 121 8.00 11.13 8.64
C VAL A 121 7.15 12.33 9.04
N LYS A 122 7.78 13.41 9.50
CA LYS A 122 7.07 14.65 9.84
C LYS A 122 6.35 15.22 8.62
N ASP A 123 7.02 15.25 7.47
CA ASP A 123 6.42 15.76 6.23
C ASP A 123 5.22 14.92 5.82
N MET A 124 5.31 13.60 5.94
CA MET A 124 4.22 12.69 5.58
C MET A 124 3.07 12.68 6.58
N SER A 125 3.25 13.31 7.74
CA SER A 125 2.19 13.49 8.72
C SER A 125 1.48 14.84 8.58
N ARG A 126 1.98 15.72 7.71
CA ARG A 126 1.34 16.99 7.42
C ARG A 126 0.11 16.77 6.54
N ARG A 127 -0.79 17.73 6.58
CA ARG A 127 -2.10 17.63 5.96
C ARG A 127 -2.08 17.15 4.51
N ASN A 128 -1.26 17.76 3.67
CA ASN A 128 -1.25 17.39 2.24
C ASN A 128 -0.88 15.95 2.00
N SER A 129 0.22 15.49 2.58
CA SER A 129 0.65 14.10 2.44
C SER A 129 -0.28 13.15 3.16
N ARG A 130 -0.75 13.51 4.36
CA ARG A 130 -1.69 12.72 5.14
C ARG A 130 -2.98 12.46 4.36
N ASP A 131 -3.44 13.44 3.62
CA ASP A 131 -4.67 13.30 2.82
C ASP A 131 -4.47 12.42 1.58
N THR A 132 -3.25 12.04 1.23
CA THR A 132 -2.99 11.07 0.18
C THR A 132 -3.00 9.62 0.68
N THR A 133 -3.33 9.38 1.95
CA THR A 133 -3.33 8.02 2.49
C THR A 133 -4.18 7.10 1.64
N THR A 134 -3.55 6.07 1.11
CA THR A 134 -4.14 5.16 0.14
C THR A 134 -3.95 3.74 0.65
N GLU A 135 -5.03 2.97 0.65
CA GLU A 135 -4.94 1.54 0.98
C GLU A 135 -4.70 0.74 -0.29
N LEU A 136 -3.77 -0.22 -0.22
CA LEU A 136 -3.47 -1.15 -1.29
C LEU A 136 -4.18 -2.47 -0.97
N ILE A 137 -5.06 -2.90 -1.86
CA ILE A 137 -5.89 -4.09 -1.65
C ILE A 137 -5.58 -5.11 -2.74
N PRO A 138 -5.07 -6.30 -2.41
CA PRO A 138 -4.77 -7.31 -3.42
C PRO A 138 -6.04 -7.80 -4.09
N LEU A 139 -5.94 -8.05 -5.38
CA LEU A 139 -7.05 -8.57 -6.18
C LEU A 139 -7.20 -10.08 -6.01
#